data_3a7b6d1f3f55cedfa77ea363d3579012
#
_entry.id   3a7b6d1f3f55cedfa77ea363d3579012
#
_cell.length_a   1.000
_cell.length_b   1.000
_cell.length_c   1.000
_cell.angle_alpha   90.00
_cell.angle_beta   90.00
_cell.angle_gamma   90.00
#
_symmetry.space_group_name_H-M   'P 1'
#
loop_
_entity.id
_entity.type
_entity.pdbx_description
1 polymer ?
#
loop_
_entity_poly.entity_id
_entity_poly.type
_entity_poly.pdbx_seq_one_letter_code
_entity_poly.pdbx_strand_id
1 'polypeptide(L)'
;MNAENIKKITEDIVSQLGFYLVGFNFRGHGKNQVVEVFIDGKNYINADDCAIVSRHLNEKYRAMFSPDDSYRLDVSSPGIDRPLKFIEQFPKHLNKKFEISYSYNNEIRKTNAELINVNNDELSFLTRDGKELIIKFKDIIKAKVLISFS
;
A
#
# COMPACT_ATOMS: atom_id res chain seq x y z
N MET A 1 16.44 -19.85 4.24
CA MET A 1 15.12 -19.40 3.75
C MET A 1 15.29 -18.15 2.93
N ASN A 2 14.75 -18.10 1.73
CA ASN A 2 14.97 -16.93 0.90
C ASN A 2 13.82 -15.92 1.01
N ALA A 3 14.13 -14.67 0.70
CA ALA A 3 13.21 -13.56 0.83
C ALA A 3 11.97 -13.70 -0.09
N GLU A 4 12.12 -14.31 -1.26
CA GLU A 4 11.02 -14.49 -2.20
C GLU A 4 9.94 -15.42 -1.65
N ASN A 5 10.35 -16.51 -0.98
CA ASN A 5 9.40 -17.45 -0.37
C ASN A 5 8.65 -16.78 0.78
N ILE A 6 9.34 -16.01 1.60
CA ILE A 6 8.71 -15.30 2.71
C ILE A 6 7.73 -14.24 2.19
N LYS A 7 8.13 -13.51 1.14
CA LYS A 7 7.26 -12.52 0.53
C LYS A 7 5.98 -13.14 -0.04
N LYS A 8 6.13 -14.25 -0.75
CA LYS A 8 4.97 -14.93 -1.36
C LYS A 8 3.98 -15.43 -0.30
N ILE A 9 4.49 -16.02 0.75
CA ILE A 9 3.65 -16.50 1.85
C ILE A 9 2.97 -15.31 2.54
N THR A 10 3.70 -14.24 2.72
CA THR A 10 3.15 -13.01 3.30
C THR A 10 2.03 -12.45 2.45
N GLU A 11 2.22 -12.37 1.13
CA GLU A 11 1.17 -11.93 0.20
C GLU A 11 -0.08 -12.80 0.32
N ASP A 12 0.09 -14.12 0.36
CA ASP A 12 -1.04 -15.05 0.43
C ASP A 12 -1.83 -14.87 1.72
N ILE A 13 -1.16 -14.75 2.86
CA ILE A 13 -1.82 -14.59 4.15
C ILE A 13 -2.51 -13.23 4.25
N VAL A 14 -1.85 -12.16 3.85
CA VAL A 14 -2.41 -10.81 3.86
C VAL A 14 -3.67 -10.77 2.99
N SER A 15 -3.61 -11.37 1.81
CA SER A 15 -4.74 -11.43 0.88
C SER A 15 -5.90 -12.24 1.45
N GLN A 16 -5.63 -13.40 2.06
CA GLN A 16 -6.66 -14.24 2.67
C GLN A 16 -7.39 -13.52 3.81
N LEU A 17 -6.70 -12.62 4.50
CA LEU A 17 -7.29 -11.84 5.58
C LEU A 17 -8.07 -10.62 5.08
N GLY A 18 -8.07 -10.38 3.76
CA GLY A 18 -8.83 -9.29 3.15
C GLY A 18 -8.07 -7.98 3.04
N PHE A 19 -6.75 -8.00 3.19
CA PHE A 19 -5.91 -6.81 3.07
C PHE A 19 -5.04 -6.86 1.82
N TYR A 20 -4.36 -5.76 1.54
CA TYR A 20 -3.41 -5.64 0.42
C TYR A 20 -2.00 -5.49 0.97
N LEU A 21 -1.06 -6.23 0.40
CA LEU A 21 0.36 -6.06 0.73
C LEU A 21 0.90 -4.92 -0.15
N VAL A 22 1.16 -3.77 0.45
CA VAL A 22 1.63 -2.59 -0.29
C VAL A 22 3.12 -2.33 -0.14
N GLY A 23 3.79 -3.02 0.76
CA GLY A 23 5.23 -2.95 0.91
C GLY A 23 5.76 -4.12 1.72
N PHE A 24 6.98 -4.54 1.40
CA PHE A 24 7.62 -5.68 2.07
C PHE A 24 9.12 -5.47 2.05
N ASN A 25 9.75 -5.57 3.22
CA ASN A 25 11.20 -5.56 3.35
C ASN A 25 11.63 -6.72 4.22
N PHE A 26 12.64 -7.43 3.78
CA PHE A 26 13.28 -8.49 4.55
C PHE A 26 14.77 -8.19 4.55
N ARG A 27 15.34 -7.96 5.74
CA ARG A 27 16.75 -7.62 5.88
C ARG A 27 17.36 -8.32 7.07
N GLY A 28 18.70 -8.37 7.07
CA GLY A 28 19.45 -9.03 8.13
C GLY A 28 19.59 -10.52 7.90
N HIS A 29 20.24 -11.18 8.85
CA HIS A 29 20.44 -12.63 8.80
C HIS A 29 20.73 -13.14 10.20
N GLY A 30 20.58 -14.47 10.38
CA GLY A 30 20.80 -15.12 11.66
C GLY A 30 19.79 -14.67 12.70
N LYS A 31 20.29 -14.09 13.80
CA LYS A 31 19.45 -13.62 14.91
C LYS A 31 18.99 -12.17 14.77
N ASN A 32 19.40 -11.52 13.69
CA ASN A 32 19.10 -10.10 13.45
C ASN A 32 18.24 -9.89 12.22
N GLN A 33 17.32 -10.80 11.97
CA GLN A 33 16.43 -10.68 10.81
C GLN A 33 15.23 -9.80 11.14
N VAL A 34 14.83 -8.95 10.19
CA VAL A 34 13.68 -8.07 10.31
C VAL A 34 12.80 -8.24 9.09
N VAL A 35 11.53 -8.50 9.33
CA VAL A 35 10.50 -8.56 8.29
C VAL A 35 9.57 -7.37 8.50
N GLU A 36 9.53 -6.45 7.54
CA GLU A 36 8.63 -5.30 7.57
C GLU A 36 7.52 -5.50 6.55
N VAL A 37 6.28 -5.44 7.02
CA VAL A 37 5.09 -5.69 6.23
C VAL A 37 4.19 -4.47 6.31
N PHE A 38 3.87 -3.90 5.15
CA PHE A 38 2.98 -2.75 5.06
C PHE A 38 1.69 -3.19 4.39
N ILE A 39 0.58 -3.03 5.12
CA ILE A 39 -0.74 -3.48 4.66
C ILE A 39 -1.69 -2.30 4.50
N ASP A 40 -2.62 -2.43 3.57
CA ASP A 40 -3.71 -1.49 3.40
C ASP A 40 -4.99 -2.29 3.11
N GLY A 41 -6.12 -1.61 3.03
CA GLY A 41 -7.41 -2.27 2.83
C GLY A 41 -8.45 -1.28 2.31
N LYS A 42 -9.68 -1.75 2.21
CA LYS A 42 -10.81 -0.91 1.80
C LYS A 42 -11.07 0.22 2.79
N ASN A 43 -10.81 -0.04 4.06
CA ASN A 43 -10.94 0.94 5.14
C ASN A 43 -9.56 1.31 5.67
N TYR A 44 -9.51 2.35 6.49
CA TYR A 44 -8.26 2.72 7.15
C TYR A 44 -7.81 1.61 8.08
N ILE A 45 -6.51 1.31 8.04
CA ILE A 45 -5.91 0.27 8.85
C ILE A 45 -5.74 0.78 10.28
N ASN A 46 -6.15 -0.03 11.24
CA ASN A 46 -5.98 0.27 12.66
C ASN A 46 -5.02 -0.74 13.33
N ALA A 47 -4.75 -0.53 14.61
CA ALA A 47 -3.83 -1.38 15.37
C ALA A 47 -4.31 -2.82 15.46
N ASP A 48 -5.63 -3.04 15.57
CA ASP A 48 -6.20 -4.39 15.64
C ASP A 48 -5.98 -5.15 14.33
N ASP A 49 -6.12 -4.47 13.19
CA ASP A 49 -5.85 -5.07 11.88
C ASP A 49 -4.41 -5.56 11.79
N CYS A 50 -3.46 -4.72 12.21
CA CYS A 50 -2.05 -5.07 12.21
C CYS A 50 -1.76 -6.24 13.16
N ALA A 51 -2.41 -6.28 14.31
CA ALA A 51 -2.25 -7.37 15.28
C ALA A 51 -2.75 -8.70 14.72
N ILE A 52 -3.89 -8.69 14.02
CA ILE A 52 -4.46 -9.90 13.40
C ILE A 52 -3.48 -10.43 12.35
N VAL A 53 -2.99 -9.57 11.48
CA VAL A 53 -2.03 -9.96 10.44
C VAL A 53 -0.74 -10.49 11.07
N SER A 54 -0.21 -9.77 12.06
CA SER A 54 1.00 -10.20 12.79
C SER A 54 0.86 -11.61 13.36
N ARG A 55 -0.27 -11.90 13.99
CA ARG A 55 -0.50 -13.21 14.61
C ARG A 55 -0.50 -14.32 13.57
N HIS A 56 -1.20 -14.13 12.46
CA HIS A 56 -1.26 -15.13 11.39
C HIS A 56 0.11 -15.32 10.72
N LEU A 57 0.83 -14.24 10.49
CA LEU A 57 2.17 -14.33 9.90
C LEU A 57 3.15 -15.03 10.85
N ASN A 58 3.09 -14.71 12.15
CA ASN A 58 3.99 -15.35 13.12
C ASN A 58 3.75 -16.85 13.22
N GLU A 59 2.50 -17.29 13.17
CA GLU A 59 2.19 -18.72 13.18
C GLU A 59 2.84 -19.43 12.00
N LYS A 60 2.81 -18.82 10.83
CA LYS A 60 3.39 -19.41 9.63
C LYS A 60 4.93 -19.33 9.65
N TYR A 61 5.47 -18.18 10.05
CA TYR A 61 6.91 -17.96 10.07
C TYR A 61 7.63 -18.89 11.05
N ARG A 62 7.04 -19.18 12.20
CA ARG A 62 7.62 -20.09 13.19
C ARG A 62 7.91 -21.47 12.63
N ALA A 63 7.07 -21.93 11.69
CA ALA A 63 7.27 -23.21 11.03
C ALA A 63 8.33 -23.13 9.92
N MET A 64 8.66 -21.94 9.45
CA MET A 64 9.55 -21.74 8.31
C MET A 64 10.97 -21.34 8.69
N PHE A 65 11.12 -20.54 9.74
CA PHE A 65 12.43 -20.11 10.20
C PHE A 65 13.10 -21.22 10.99
N SER A 66 14.44 -21.34 10.80
CA SER A 66 15.24 -22.29 11.56
C SER A 66 15.20 -21.95 13.06
N PRO A 67 15.24 -22.98 13.95
CA PRO A 67 15.33 -22.70 15.40
C PRO A 67 16.55 -21.86 15.80
N ASP A 68 17.61 -21.88 15.01
CA ASP A 68 18.82 -21.09 15.28
C ASP A 68 18.68 -19.64 14.82
N ASP A 69 17.66 -19.34 14.04
CA ASP A 69 17.40 -17.99 13.55
C ASP A 69 16.32 -17.34 14.38
N SER A 70 16.38 -16.01 14.46
CA SER A 70 15.29 -15.24 15.04
C SER A 70 14.98 -14.06 14.13
N TYR A 71 13.76 -13.58 14.25
CA TYR A 71 13.29 -12.47 13.43
C TYR A 71 12.42 -11.54 14.25
N ARG A 72 12.36 -10.28 13.83
CA ARG A 72 11.38 -9.32 14.31
C ARG A 72 10.39 -9.06 13.17
N LEU A 73 9.11 -9.14 13.47
CA LEU A 73 8.06 -8.84 12.51
C LEU A 73 7.41 -7.52 12.86
N ASP A 74 7.43 -6.57 11.93
CA ASP A 74 6.76 -5.29 12.06
C ASP A 74 5.67 -5.21 11.00
N VAL A 75 4.41 -5.10 11.44
CA VAL A 75 3.26 -4.93 10.54
C VAL A 75 2.67 -3.55 10.79
N SER A 76 2.53 -2.75 9.74
CA SER A 76 2.00 -1.40 9.87
C SER A 76 1.23 -0.97 8.61
N SER A 77 0.53 0.15 8.71
CA SER A 77 -0.05 0.79 7.55
C SER A 77 1.05 1.51 6.76
N PRO A 78 0.82 1.78 5.46
CA PRO A 78 1.87 2.39 4.63
C PRO A 78 2.19 3.83 4.97
N GLY A 79 1.31 4.52 5.72
CA GLY A 79 1.47 5.94 5.95
C GLY A 79 1.15 6.77 4.71
N ILE A 80 1.04 8.07 4.90
CA ILE A 80 0.68 9.02 3.84
C ILE A 80 1.82 9.32 2.88
N ASP A 81 3.06 9.07 3.29
CA ASP A 81 4.22 9.33 2.45
C ASP A 81 4.41 8.27 1.35
N ARG A 82 3.71 7.15 1.46
CA ARG A 82 3.77 6.12 0.44
C ARG A 82 2.75 6.36 -0.65
N PRO A 83 3.15 6.36 -1.93
CA PRO A 83 2.19 6.42 -3.02
C PRO A 83 1.25 5.22 -2.99
N LEU A 84 0.02 5.43 -3.45
CA LEU A 84 -0.95 4.33 -3.57
C LEU A 84 -0.53 3.40 -4.70
N LYS A 85 -0.62 2.10 -4.45
CA LYS A 85 -0.15 1.07 -5.37
C LYS A 85 -1.28 0.39 -6.13
N PHE A 86 -2.45 0.25 -5.50
CA PHE A 86 -3.59 -0.45 -6.05
C PHE A 86 -4.79 0.48 -6.18
N ILE A 87 -5.58 0.28 -7.23
CA ILE A 87 -6.77 1.11 -7.44
C ILE A 87 -7.76 0.97 -6.27
N GLU A 88 -7.81 -0.20 -5.63
CA GLU A 88 -8.69 -0.46 -4.50
C GLU A 88 -8.35 0.39 -3.27
N GLN A 89 -7.17 1.01 -3.24
CA GLN A 89 -6.79 1.91 -2.16
C GLN A 89 -7.41 3.31 -2.30
N PHE A 90 -7.91 3.67 -3.47
CA PHE A 90 -8.38 5.03 -3.75
C PHE A 90 -9.74 5.38 -3.16
N PRO A 91 -10.76 4.50 -3.17
CA PRO A 91 -12.12 4.92 -2.76
C PRO A 91 -12.22 5.53 -1.36
N LYS A 92 -11.44 5.06 -0.38
CA LYS A 92 -11.48 5.62 0.98
C LYS A 92 -10.92 7.04 1.05
N HIS A 93 -10.24 7.50 -0.01
CA HIS A 93 -9.64 8.83 -0.10
C HIS A 93 -10.46 9.78 -0.98
N LEU A 94 -11.72 9.44 -1.26
CA LEU A 94 -12.62 10.34 -1.98
C LEU A 94 -12.70 11.68 -1.26
N ASN A 95 -12.71 12.76 -2.04
CA ASN A 95 -12.77 14.15 -1.60
C ASN A 95 -11.49 14.64 -0.90
N LYS A 96 -10.41 13.88 -1.01
CA LYS A 96 -9.09 14.31 -0.53
C LYS A 96 -8.23 14.77 -1.70
N LYS A 97 -7.30 15.66 -1.41
CA LYS A 97 -6.36 16.16 -2.42
C LYS A 97 -5.19 15.20 -2.59
N PHE A 98 -4.74 15.08 -3.82
CA PHE A 98 -3.63 14.22 -4.22
C PHE A 98 -2.58 15.02 -4.96
N GLU A 99 -1.34 14.60 -4.82
CA GLU A 99 -0.26 14.94 -5.74
C GLU A 99 -0.15 13.78 -6.72
N ILE A 100 -0.33 14.05 -8.03
CA ILE A 100 -0.42 13.02 -9.04
C ILE A 100 0.62 13.24 -10.12
N SER A 101 1.32 12.16 -10.50
CA SER A 101 2.14 12.10 -11.71
C SER A 101 1.48 11.08 -12.63
N TYR A 102 1.26 11.44 -13.88
CA TYR A 102 0.59 10.56 -14.83
C TYR A 102 1.13 10.76 -16.24
N SER A 103 0.91 9.74 -17.08
CA SER A 103 1.31 9.76 -18.48
C SER A 103 0.16 10.22 -19.35
N TYR A 104 0.43 11.20 -20.22
CA TYR A 104 -0.55 11.70 -21.18
C TYR A 104 0.17 12.02 -22.50
N ASN A 105 -0.24 11.38 -23.60
CA ASN A 105 0.39 11.55 -24.91
C ASN A 105 1.92 11.40 -24.87
N ASN A 106 2.40 10.35 -24.19
CA ASN A 106 3.82 10.04 -24.02
C ASN A 106 4.61 11.09 -23.22
N GLU A 107 3.90 12.00 -22.53
CA GLU A 107 4.52 12.97 -21.64
C GLU A 107 4.12 12.70 -20.20
N ILE A 108 5.03 12.98 -19.26
CA ILE A 108 4.74 12.88 -17.84
C ILE A 108 4.25 14.24 -17.37
N ARG A 109 3.07 14.26 -16.78
CA ARG A 109 2.46 15.46 -16.22
C ARG A 109 2.29 15.30 -14.72
N LYS A 110 2.39 16.41 -14.00
CA LYS A 110 2.18 16.47 -12.55
C LYS A 110 1.13 17.51 -12.24
N THR A 111 0.25 17.19 -11.30
CA THR A 111 -0.76 18.13 -10.83
C THR A 111 -1.21 17.77 -9.42
N ASN A 112 -1.80 18.75 -8.75
CA ASN A 112 -2.50 18.53 -7.49
C ASN A 112 -3.99 18.66 -7.77
N ALA A 113 -4.77 17.67 -7.34
CA ALA A 113 -6.20 17.65 -7.62
C ALA A 113 -6.93 16.82 -6.58
N GLU A 114 -8.24 17.08 -6.45
CA GLU A 114 -9.09 16.38 -5.50
C GLU A 114 -9.70 15.15 -6.18
N LEU A 115 -9.64 14.00 -5.52
CA LEU A 115 -10.27 12.78 -6.03
C LEU A 115 -11.78 12.88 -5.81
N ILE A 116 -12.55 12.87 -6.91
CA ILE A 116 -14.01 13.04 -6.83
C ILE A 116 -14.79 11.79 -7.20
N ASN A 117 -14.16 10.85 -7.92
CA ASN A 117 -14.84 9.61 -8.28
C ASN A 117 -13.84 8.53 -8.66
N VAL A 118 -14.21 7.28 -8.37
CA VAL A 118 -13.47 6.08 -8.81
C VAL A 118 -14.49 5.20 -9.52
N ASN A 119 -14.26 4.92 -10.79
CA ASN A 119 -15.17 4.12 -11.61
C ASN A 119 -14.38 3.07 -12.37
N ASN A 120 -14.46 1.81 -11.91
CA ASN A 120 -13.68 0.69 -12.45
C ASN A 120 -12.19 1.00 -12.44
N ASP A 121 -11.57 1.23 -13.61
CA ASP A 121 -10.16 1.55 -13.73
C ASP A 121 -9.88 3.04 -13.99
N GLU A 122 -10.91 3.88 -13.87
CA GLU A 122 -10.78 5.31 -14.10
C GLU A 122 -10.92 6.11 -12.81
N LEU A 123 -10.05 7.13 -12.68
CA LEU A 123 -10.04 8.04 -11.55
C LEU A 123 -10.40 9.44 -12.06
N SER A 124 -11.37 10.06 -11.41
CA SER A 124 -11.77 11.43 -11.74
C SER A 124 -11.28 12.38 -10.67
N PHE A 125 -10.55 13.39 -11.10
CA PHE A 125 -9.98 14.42 -10.24
C PHE A 125 -10.51 15.80 -10.62
N LEU A 126 -10.65 16.66 -9.63
CA LEU A 126 -11.02 18.05 -9.83
C LEU A 126 -9.82 18.92 -9.56
N THR A 127 -9.36 19.64 -10.58
CA THR A 127 -8.20 20.52 -10.47
C THR A 127 -8.58 21.83 -9.77
N ARG A 128 -7.57 22.60 -9.34
CA ARG A 128 -7.78 23.86 -8.63
C ARG A 128 -8.60 24.86 -9.44
N ASP A 129 -8.44 24.87 -10.75
CA ASP A 129 -9.18 25.78 -11.65
C ASP A 129 -10.55 25.23 -12.05
N GLY A 130 -11.02 24.17 -11.38
CA GLY A 130 -12.37 23.66 -11.56
C GLY A 130 -12.56 22.73 -12.76
N LYS A 131 -11.49 22.26 -13.35
CA LYS A 131 -11.56 21.32 -14.48
C LYS A 131 -11.57 19.89 -13.97
N GLU A 132 -12.36 19.05 -14.62
CA GLU A 132 -12.36 17.60 -14.34
C GLU A 132 -11.27 16.93 -15.18
N LEU A 133 -10.50 16.07 -14.53
CA LEU A 133 -9.42 15.32 -15.16
C LEU A 133 -9.68 13.83 -14.92
N ILE A 134 -9.91 13.09 -15.99
CA ILE A 134 -10.15 11.63 -15.89
C ILE A 134 -8.86 10.92 -16.32
N ILE A 135 -8.32 10.10 -15.43
CA ILE A 135 -7.06 9.38 -15.67
C ILE A 135 -7.32 7.89 -15.44
N LYS A 136 -6.90 7.06 -16.40
CA LYS A 136 -6.93 5.62 -16.21
C LYS A 136 -5.84 5.21 -15.21
N PHE A 137 -6.15 4.26 -14.36
CA PHE A 137 -5.21 3.82 -13.35
C PHE A 137 -3.86 3.38 -13.95
N LYS A 138 -3.90 2.72 -15.13
CA LYS A 138 -2.69 2.29 -15.82
C LYS A 138 -1.76 3.45 -16.20
N ASP A 139 -2.30 4.65 -16.34
CA ASP A 139 -1.53 5.85 -16.70
C ASP A 139 -1.01 6.61 -15.48
N ILE A 140 -1.41 6.22 -14.29
CA ILE A 140 -0.90 6.81 -13.06
C ILE A 140 0.53 6.29 -12.83
N ILE A 141 1.47 7.22 -12.68
CA ILE A 141 2.85 6.90 -12.35
C ILE A 141 3.03 6.93 -10.83
N LYS A 142 2.45 7.94 -10.18
CA LYS A 142 2.55 8.13 -8.75
C LYS A 142 1.35 8.93 -8.26
N ALA A 143 0.72 8.47 -7.19
CA ALA A 143 -0.39 9.18 -6.57
C ALA A 143 -0.22 9.15 -5.04
N LYS A 144 -0.10 10.33 -4.45
CA LYS A 144 0.06 10.49 -2.99
C LYS A 144 -1.05 11.36 -2.44
N VAL A 145 -1.63 10.91 -1.33
CA VAL A 145 -2.62 11.70 -0.60
C VAL A 145 -1.89 12.85 0.09
N LEU A 146 -2.41 14.07 -0.07
CA LEU A 146 -1.85 15.24 0.59
C LEU A 146 -2.57 15.48 1.91
N ILE A 147 -1.79 15.86 2.93
CA ILE A 147 -2.36 16.26 4.21
C ILE A 147 -2.89 17.69 4.05
N SER A 148 -4.12 17.90 4.50
CA SER A 148 -4.70 19.24 4.56
C SER A 148 -4.60 19.77 5.98
N PHE A 149 -3.87 20.86 6.13
CA PHE A 149 -3.80 21.61 7.38
C PHE A 149 -4.73 22.82 7.26
N SER A 150 -5.98 22.61 7.53
CA SER A 150 -6.95 23.72 7.49
C SER A 150 -7.54 24.00 8.85
#